data_3ba0dbdbd4d35e196bdcd2770e6c812d
#
_entry.id   3ba0dbdbd4d35e196bdcd2770e6c812d
#
_cell.length_a   1.000
_cell.length_b   1.000
_cell.length_c   1.000
_cell.angle_alpha   90.00
_cell.angle_beta   90.00
_cell.angle_gamma   90.00
#
_symmetry.space_group_name_H-M   'P 1'
#
loop_
_entity.id
_entity.type
_entity.pdbx_description
1 polymer ?
#
loop_
_entity_poly.entity_id
_entity_poly.type
_entity_poly.pdbx_seq_one_letter_code
_entity_poly.pdbx_strand_id
1 'polypeptide(L)'
;ALGAEKKGAVLSLHNRVKGIRRDGNAFVIETENGEIAAKNIVDACGVWAPVIGKMVGLDIPIQARQGQILVSEQTFQVARRKVHEFGYMSTKFQSDGYKRPVSERVEKYGVAFVFEPTASNNFLIGSSRTFAGEDTRSSIEVMKAMAERAIRFFPVIADIKVIRSYSGLRPYTPDHMPIVSGTPVEGFYIAAGHEGDGIGLSPITGKVMADMIAGEEPFMDLSPLKFDRFAAGQA
;
A
#
# COMPACT_ATOMS: atom_id res chain seq x y z
N ALA A 1 17.03 4.67 -2.83
CA ALA A 1 18.01 3.80 -3.50
C ALA A 1 19.43 4.40 -3.42
N LEU A 2 19.77 5.42 -4.24
CA LEU A 2 21.14 6.00 -4.32
C LEU A 2 21.75 6.39 -2.95
N GLY A 3 20.96 6.92 -2.02
CA GLY A 3 21.41 7.27 -0.67
C GLY A 3 21.78 6.06 0.18
N ALA A 4 21.06 4.95 -0.01
CA ALA A 4 21.38 3.69 0.69
C ALA A 4 22.63 3.04 0.12
N GLU A 5 22.80 3.02 -1.21
CA GLU A 5 24.00 2.49 -1.86
C GLU A 5 25.25 3.24 -1.45
N LYS A 6 25.21 4.59 -1.34
CA LYS A 6 26.31 5.39 -0.79
C LYS A 6 26.70 5.04 0.65
N LYS A 7 25.78 4.39 1.39
CA LYS A 7 26.01 3.90 2.76
C LYS A 7 26.30 2.39 2.80
N GLY A 8 26.57 1.77 1.65
CA GLY A 8 26.98 0.37 1.56
C GLY A 8 25.84 -0.63 1.33
N ALA A 9 24.62 -0.17 1.11
CA ALA A 9 23.53 -1.09 0.73
C ALA A 9 23.74 -1.62 -0.68
N VAL A 10 23.48 -2.91 -0.89
CA VAL A 10 23.52 -3.56 -2.20
C VAL A 10 22.09 -3.70 -2.72
N LEU A 11 21.83 -3.20 -3.93
CA LEU A 11 20.55 -3.37 -4.62
C LEU A 11 20.67 -4.49 -5.66
N SER A 12 19.95 -5.57 -5.44
CA SER A 12 19.89 -6.70 -6.38
C SER A 12 18.56 -6.65 -7.14
N LEU A 13 18.54 -5.94 -8.26
CA LEU A 13 17.38 -5.81 -9.13
C LEU A 13 17.19 -7.07 -9.98
N HIS A 14 15.95 -7.32 -10.43
CA HIS A 14 15.61 -8.50 -11.24
C HIS A 14 16.09 -9.80 -10.58
N ASN A 15 15.90 -9.91 -9.26
CA ASN A 15 16.37 -11.02 -8.46
C ASN A 15 15.26 -11.49 -7.51
N ARG A 16 14.29 -12.20 -8.05
CA ARG A 16 13.12 -12.67 -7.32
C ARG A 16 13.52 -13.72 -6.27
N VAL A 17 12.98 -13.59 -5.06
CA VAL A 17 13.06 -14.61 -4.00
C VAL A 17 12.17 -15.79 -4.38
N LYS A 18 12.73 -16.99 -4.35
CA LYS A 18 12.07 -18.27 -4.67
C LYS A 18 11.78 -19.09 -3.43
N GLY A 19 12.63 -18.97 -2.41
CA GLY A 19 12.51 -19.71 -1.17
C GLY A 19 13.35 -19.08 -0.06
N ILE A 20 13.01 -19.43 1.16
CA ILE A 20 13.76 -19.06 2.36
C ILE A 20 13.85 -20.31 3.23
N ARG A 21 15.06 -20.67 3.63
CA ARG A 21 15.29 -21.76 4.57
C ARG A 21 16.19 -21.34 5.72
N ARG A 22 16.08 -22.02 6.84
CA ARG A 22 16.97 -21.80 7.98
C ARG A 22 18.25 -22.65 7.80
N ASP A 23 19.38 -22.05 8.15
CA ASP A 23 20.67 -22.73 8.23
C ASP A 23 21.41 -22.27 9.48
N GLY A 24 21.33 -23.05 10.54
CA GLY A 24 21.80 -22.66 11.86
C GLY A 24 21.15 -21.36 12.35
N ASN A 25 21.95 -20.36 12.66
CA ASN A 25 21.50 -19.05 13.14
C ASN A 25 21.26 -18.03 12.02
N ALA A 26 21.31 -18.46 10.75
CA ALA A 26 21.10 -17.61 9.59
C ALA A 26 19.95 -18.11 8.72
N PHE A 27 19.48 -17.28 7.82
CA PHE A 27 18.62 -17.67 6.73
C PHE A 27 19.46 -17.79 5.44
N VAL A 28 19.09 -18.72 4.60
CA VAL A 28 19.51 -18.77 3.20
C VAL A 28 18.32 -18.43 2.33
N ILE A 29 18.44 -17.36 1.59
CA ILE A 29 17.42 -16.82 0.69
C ILE A 29 17.78 -17.28 -0.72
N GLU A 30 16.97 -18.18 -1.27
CA GLU A 30 17.10 -18.64 -2.65
C GLU A 30 16.51 -17.61 -3.59
N THR A 31 17.30 -17.15 -4.55
CA THR A 31 16.89 -16.13 -5.52
C THR A 31 17.10 -16.63 -6.95
N GLU A 32 16.67 -15.84 -7.94
CA GLU A 32 16.92 -16.16 -9.36
C GLU A 32 18.40 -16.17 -9.69
N ASN A 33 19.20 -15.35 -9.01
CA ASN A 33 20.62 -15.14 -9.30
C ASN A 33 21.56 -15.86 -8.30
N GLY A 34 21.04 -16.77 -7.48
CA GLY A 34 21.82 -17.52 -6.48
C GLY A 34 21.30 -17.38 -5.08
N GLU A 35 22.09 -17.81 -4.10
CA GLU A 35 21.73 -17.78 -2.68
C GLU A 35 22.35 -16.58 -1.96
N ILE A 36 21.62 -16.04 -0.99
CA ILE A 36 22.06 -14.97 -0.11
C ILE A 36 21.89 -15.43 1.33
N ALA A 37 22.97 -15.41 2.11
CA ALA A 37 22.91 -15.69 3.54
C ALA A 37 22.71 -14.40 4.34
N ALA A 38 21.78 -14.42 5.29
CA ALA A 38 21.47 -13.28 6.15
C ALA A 38 21.07 -13.72 7.55
N LYS A 39 21.47 -12.97 8.59
CA LYS A 39 21.00 -13.21 9.96
C LYS A 39 19.58 -12.71 10.18
N ASN A 40 19.24 -11.59 9.55
CA ASN A 40 17.92 -10.95 9.64
C ASN A 40 17.32 -10.76 8.26
N ILE A 41 16.01 -10.94 8.16
CA ILE A 41 15.22 -10.66 6.96
C ILE A 41 14.14 -9.65 7.34
N VAL A 42 13.93 -8.65 6.49
CA VAL A 42 12.78 -7.74 6.55
C VAL A 42 11.91 -7.98 5.32
N ASP A 43 10.72 -8.50 5.55
CA ASP A 43 9.71 -8.61 4.51
C ASP A 43 9.02 -7.25 4.31
N ALA A 44 9.43 -6.54 3.28
CA ALA A 44 8.86 -5.26 2.84
C ALA A 44 8.11 -5.38 1.50
N CYS A 45 7.59 -6.59 1.19
CA CYS A 45 7.05 -6.93 -0.13
C CYS A 45 5.60 -6.46 -0.36
N GLY A 46 5.03 -5.64 0.53
CA GLY A 46 3.71 -5.05 0.35
C GLY A 46 2.62 -6.11 0.18
N VAL A 47 1.93 -6.12 -0.96
CA VAL A 47 0.86 -7.10 -1.23
C VAL A 47 1.36 -8.54 -1.38
N TRP A 48 2.64 -8.73 -1.62
CA TRP A 48 3.28 -10.05 -1.72
C TRP A 48 3.91 -10.52 -0.42
N ALA A 49 3.83 -9.73 0.66
CA ALA A 49 4.33 -10.15 1.97
C ALA A 49 3.75 -11.51 2.43
N PRO A 50 2.47 -11.86 2.19
CA PRO A 50 1.96 -13.19 2.50
C PRO A 50 2.69 -14.33 1.77
N VAL A 51 3.16 -14.08 0.55
CA VAL A 51 3.90 -15.10 -0.23
C VAL A 51 5.27 -15.36 0.40
N ILE A 52 5.95 -14.30 0.83
CA ILE A 52 7.24 -14.40 1.52
C ILE A 52 7.07 -15.00 2.90
N GLY A 53 6.05 -14.57 3.65
CA GLY A 53 5.74 -15.11 4.98
C GLY A 53 5.52 -16.64 4.97
N LYS A 54 4.81 -17.16 3.97
CA LYS A 54 4.60 -18.60 3.81
C LYS A 54 5.89 -19.39 3.64
N MET A 55 6.94 -18.81 3.07
CA MET A 55 8.25 -19.46 2.93
C MET A 55 8.91 -19.75 4.29
N VAL A 56 8.49 -19.03 5.33
CA VAL A 56 8.98 -19.22 6.72
C VAL A 56 7.89 -19.69 7.68
N GLY A 57 6.75 -20.15 7.15
CA GLY A 57 5.65 -20.70 7.94
C GLY A 57 4.75 -19.68 8.63
N LEU A 58 4.76 -18.43 8.18
CA LEU A 58 3.90 -17.36 8.69
C LEU A 58 2.71 -17.12 7.77
N ASP A 59 1.53 -16.88 8.35
CA ASP A 59 0.33 -16.42 7.65
C ASP A 59 0.14 -14.93 7.92
N ILE A 60 0.53 -14.11 6.93
CA ILE A 60 0.47 -12.65 7.04
C ILE A 60 -0.87 -12.18 6.46
N PRO A 61 -1.75 -11.51 7.25
CA PRO A 61 -3.10 -11.18 6.82
C PRO A 61 -3.16 -9.90 5.96
N ILE A 62 -2.37 -9.85 4.92
CA ILE A 62 -2.37 -8.76 3.95
C ILE A 62 -3.10 -9.21 2.67
N GLN A 63 -4.01 -8.39 2.19
CA GLN A 63 -4.76 -8.62 0.96
C GLN A 63 -4.49 -7.50 -0.06
N ALA A 64 -4.52 -7.84 -1.34
CA ALA A 64 -4.39 -6.87 -2.42
C ALA A 64 -5.71 -6.10 -2.61
N ARG A 65 -5.73 -4.80 -2.31
CA ARG A 65 -6.86 -3.92 -2.55
C ARG A 65 -6.56 -2.98 -3.71
N GLN A 66 -7.15 -3.27 -4.87
CA GLN A 66 -6.96 -2.50 -6.08
C GLN A 66 -7.52 -1.08 -5.95
N GLY A 67 -6.79 -0.10 -6.46
CA GLY A 67 -7.26 1.27 -6.64
C GLY A 67 -6.90 1.79 -8.01
N GLN A 68 -7.85 2.45 -8.67
CA GLN A 68 -7.66 3.05 -9.99
C GLN A 68 -7.53 4.57 -9.87
N ILE A 69 -6.79 5.14 -10.81
CA ILE A 69 -6.56 6.58 -10.95
C ILE A 69 -6.84 6.97 -12.41
N LEU A 70 -7.51 8.10 -12.59
CA LEU A 70 -7.67 8.77 -13.89
C LEU A 70 -6.67 9.92 -14.00
N VAL A 71 -6.11 10.11 -15.18
CA VAL A 71 -5.23 11.22 -15.51
C VAL A 71 -5.92 12.08 -16.56
N SER A 72 -6.10 13.37 -16.29
CA SER A 72 -6.67 14.32 -17.25
C SER A 72 -5.66 14.71 -18.32
N GLU A 73 -6.16 15.25 -19.44
CA GLU A 73 -5.36 16.09 -20.32
C GLU A 73 -4.87 17.34 -19.60
N GLN A 74 -3.92 18.07 -20.17
CA GLN A 74 -3.53 19.39 -19.69
C GLN A 74 -4.70 20.37 -19.83
N THR A 75 -4.91 21.19 -18.82
CA THR A 75 -6.03 22.11 -18.76
C THR A 75 -5.72 23.33 -17.89
N PHE A 76 -6.69 24.21 -17.70
CA PHE A 76 -6.59 25.30 -16.74
C PHE A 76 -6.50 24.78 -15.30
N GLN A 77 -6.02 25.61 -14.39
CA GLN A 77 -5.91 25.28 -12.98
C GLN A 77 -7.29 25.18 -12.32
N VAL A 78 -7.78 23.94 -12.14
CA VAL A 78 -9.08 23.67 -11.48
C VAL A 78 -8.99 23.91 -9.98
N ALA A 79 -7.92 23.44 -9.35
CA ALA A 79 -7.63 23.67 -7.92
C ALA A 79 -6.12 23.81 -7.71
N ARG A 80 -5.73 24.55 -6.67
CA ARG A 80 -4.31 24.78 -6.32
C ARG A 80 -3.74 23.72 -5.39
N ARG A 81 -4.60 22.94 -4.72
CA ARG A 81 -4.22 21.96 -3.71
C ARG A 81 -5.00 20.68 -3.93
N LYS A 82 -4.50 19.61 -3.32
CA LYS A 82 -5.23 18.35 -3.21
C LYS A 82 -6.56 18.58 -2.48
N VAL A 83 -7.63 18.03 -3.04
CA VAL A 83 -8.98 18.09 -2.48
C VAL A 83 -9.51 16.68 -2.34
N HIS A 84 -10.12 16.34 -1.22
CA HIS A 84 -10.86 15.10 -1.06
C HIS A 84 -12.24 15.36 -0.44
N GLU A 85 -13.18 14.51 -0.81
CA GLU A 85 -14.50 14.57 -0.18
C GLU A 85 -14.43 14.21 1.31
N PHE A 86 -15.34 14.75 2.11
CA PHE A 86 -15.44 14.42 3.52
C PHE A 86 -15.62 12.92 3.75
N GLY A 87 -16.46 12.25 2.94
CA GLY A 87 -16.69 10.80 3.01
C GLY A 87 -15.49 9.93 2.63
N TYR A 88 -14.34 10.51 2.23
CA TYR A 88 -13.13 9.73 1.94
C TYR A 88 -12.66 8.92 3.14
N MET A 89 -12.61 9.53 4.32
CA MET A 89 -12.17 8.86 5.55
C MET A 89 -13.14 7.76 5.96
N SER A 90 -14.45 8.01 5.88
CA SER A 90 -15.47 7.00 6.11
C SER A 90 -15.32 5.78 5.19
N THR A 91 -15.05 6.01 3.91
CA THR A 91 -14.82 4.93 2.93
C THR A 91 -13.50 4.21 3.18
N LYS A 92 -12.47 4.93 3.64
CA LYS A 92 -11.16 4.37 3.90
C LYS A 92 -11.18 3.43 5.10
N PHE A 93 -11.82 3.84 6.19
CA PHE A 93 -11.80 3.13 7.47
C PHE A 93 -13.10 2.36 7.76
N GLN A 94 -14.03 2.31 6.78
CA GLN A 94 -15.32 1.63 6.93
C GLN A 94 -16.03 2.02 8.23
N SER A 95 -15.93 3.32 8.61
CA SER A 95 -16.51 3.82 9.86
C SER A 95 -18.03 3.67 9.83
N ASP A 96 -18.56 2.99 10.84
CA ASP A 96 -19.97 2.66 10.98
C ASP A 96 -20.85 3.92 11.12
N GLY A 97 -21.97 3.89 10.43
CA GLY A 97 -23.06 4.84 10.63
C GLY A 97 -23.17 5.99 9.62
N TYR A 98 -22.14 6.35 8.88
CA TYR A 98 -22.27 7.38 7.85
C TYR A 98 -22.49 6.77 6.46
N LYS A 99 -23.75 6.81 6.00
CA LYS A 99 -24.09 6.45 4.60
C LYS A 99 -23.92 7.67 3.71
N ARG A 100 -22.98 7.60 2.78
CA ARG A 100 -22.78 8.65 1.77
C ARG A 100 -23.94 8.64 0.77
N PRO A 101 -24.49 9.80 0.37
CA PRO A 101 -25.46 9.89 -0.70
C PRO A 101 -24.74 9.73 -2.07
N VAL A 102 -24.51 8.49 -2.48
CA VAL A 102 -23.81 8.14 -3.71
C VAL A 102 -24.64 7.17 -4.55
N SER A 103 -24.34 7.04 -5.85
CA SER A 103 -24.96 6.04 -6.69
C SER A 103 -24.47 4.64 -6.33
N GLU A 104 -25.27 3.62 -6.66
CA GLU A 104 -24.92 2.21 -6.45
C GLU A 104 -23.56 1.85 -7.09
N ARG A 105 -23.27 2.44 -8.25
CA ARG A 105 -22.00 2.25 -8.94
C ARG A 105 -20.82 2.79 -8.13
N VAL A 106 -20.94 4.00 -7.58
CA VAL A 106 -19.92 4.64 -6.75
C VAL A 106 -19.70 3.83 -5.48
N GLU A 107 -20.76 3.34 -4.86
CA GLU A 107 -20.68 2.49 -3.66
C GLU A 107 -20.04 1.14 -3.96
N LYS A 108 -20.52 0.44 -5.00
CA LYS A 108 -20.01 -0.88 -5.43
C LYS A 108 -18.50 -0.93 -5.60
N TYR A 109 -17.91 0.14 -6.13
CA TYR A 109 -16.47 0.20 -6.39
C TYR A 109 -15.69 0.95 -5.31
N GLY A 110 -16.31 1.26 -4.17
CA GLY A 110 -15.66 1.98 -3.07
C GLY A 110 -15.02 3.29 -3.52
N VAL A 111 -15.68 3.99 -4.47
CA VAL A 111 -15.11 5.24 -5.01
C VAL A 111 -15.28 6.35 -4.00
N ALA A 112 -14.17 7.02 -3.69
CA ALA A 112 -14.15 8.25 -2.92
C ALA A 112 -13.32 9.29 -3.66
N PHE A 113 -13.86 10.50 -3.78
CA PHE A 113 -13.25 11.53 -4.58
C PHE A 113 -11.97 12.09 -3.96
N VAL A 114 -10.91 12.05 -4.75
CA VAL A 114 -9.65 12.74 -4.50
C VAL A 114 -9.22 13.42 -5.80
N PHE A 115 -8.89 14.69 -5.70
CA PHE A 115 -8.36 15.49 -6.79
C PHE A 115 -6.94 15.94 -6.45
N GLU A 116 -5.99 15.67 -7.34
CA GLU A 116 -4.59 16.06 -7.16
C GLU A 116 -4.10 16.83 -8.39
N PRO A 117 -3.87 18.14 -8.27
CA PRO A 117 -3.23 18.90 -9.35
C PRO A 117 -1.77 18.49 -9.48
N THR A 118 -1.25 18.52 -10.70
CA THR A 118 0.17 18.26 -10.98
C THR A 118 0.88 19.50 -11.49
N ALA A 119 2.21 19.48 -11.47
CA ALA A 119 3.03 20.56 -12.01
C ALA A 119 2.89 20.74 -13.54
N SER A 120 2.38 19.73 -14.24
CA SER A 120 2.19 19.73 -15.70
C SER A 120 0.82 20.27 -16.13
N ASN A 121 0.05 20.90 -15.22
CA ASN A 121 -1.29 21.41 -15.47
C ASN A 121 -2.31 20.36 -15.91
N ASN A 122 -2.08 19.09 -15.61
CA ASN A 122 -3.10 18.07 -15.59
C ASN A 122 -3.46 17.74 -14.13
N PHE A 123 -4.41 16.85 -13.91
CA PHE A 123 -4.76 16.42 -12.58
C PHE A 123 -5.05 14.91 -12.54
N LEU A 124 -4.92 14.37 -11.35
CA LEU A 124 -5.29 12.98 -11.05
C LEU A 124 -6.62 12.96 -10.31
N ILE A 125 -7.48 12.04 -10.69
CA ILE A 125 -8.72 11.72 -9.98
C ILE A 125 -8.59 10.33 -9.38
N GLY A 126 -8.71 10.24 -8.09
CA GLY A 126 -8.72 8.99 -7.32
C GLY A 126 -9.98 8.88 -6.47
N SER A 127 -10.18 7.79 -5.83
CA SER A 127 -9.72 6.46 -6.17
C SER A 127 -10.80 5.45 -5.85
N SER A 128 -10.73 4.29 -6.47
CA SER A 128 -11.57 3.14 -6.14
C SER A 128 -10.93 2.26 -5.06
N ARG A 129 -11.72 1.34 -4.51
CA ARG A 129 -11.29 0.31 -3.54
C ARG A 129 -12.04 -0.97 -3.81
N THR A 130 -11.38 -1.92 -4.46
CA THR A 130 -11.96 -3.22 -4.80
C THR A 130 -11.01 -4.35 -4.45
N PHE A 131 -11.54 -5.47 -3.98
CA PHE A 131 -10.78 -6.69 -3.80
C PHE A 131 -10.87 -7.51 -5.10
N ALA A 132 -9.91 -7.32 -5.99
CA ALA A 132 -9.84 -7.97 -7.30
C ALA A 132 -8.64 -8.94 -7.41
N GLY A 133 -8.12 -9.41 -6.27
CA GLY A 133 -6.88 -10.19 -6.24
C GLY A 133 -5.70 -9.37 -6.76
N GLU A 134 -4.84 -9.98 -7.54
CA GLU A 134 -3.65 -9.33 -8.12
C GLU A 134 -3.93 -8.66 -9.47
N ASP A 135 -5.20 -8.51 -9.87
CA ASP A 135 -5.55 -7.87 -11.14
C ASP A 135 -5.26 -6.36 -11.09
N THR A 136 -4.38 -5.90 -11.98
CA THR A 136 -4.02 -4.48 -12.14
C THR A 136 -4.59 -3.84 -13.40
N ARG A 137 -5.51 -4.51 -14.10
CA ARG A 137 -6.17 -3.94 -15.27
C ARG A 137 -7.17 -2.88 -14.84
N SER A 138 -7.26 -1.78 -15.59
CA SER A 138 -8.26 -0.75 -15.36
C SER A 138 -9.63 -1.19 -15.90
N SER A 139 -10.68 -0.96 -15.12
CA SER A 139 -12.07 -1.24 -15.49
C SER A 139 -12.77 0.04 -15.94
N ILE A 140 -13.43 -0.02 -17.09
CA ILE A 140 -14.21 1.11 -17.63
C ILE A 140 -15.37 1.49 -16.70
N GLU A 141 -15.97 0.54 -16.02
CA GLU A 141 -17.08 0.79 -15.09
C GLU A 141 -16.61 1.53 -13.85
N VAL A 142 -15.40 1.21 -13.35
CA VAL A 142 -14.77 1.95 -12.26
C VAL A 142 -14.41 3.36 -12.71
N MET A 143 -13.86 3.51 -13.93
CA MET A 143 -13.53 4.82 -14.49
C MET A 143 -14.79 5.72 -14.60
N LYS A 144 -15.93 5.17 -15.07
CA LYS A 144 -17.21 5.89 -15.11
C LYS A 144 -17.67 6.32 -13.72
N ALA A 145 -17.58 5.44 -12.71
CA ALA A 145 -17.96 5.77 -11.35
C ALA A 145 -17.08 6.90 -10.77
N MET A 146 -15.78 6.88 -11.07
CA MET A 146 -14.85 7.92 -10.63
C MET A 146 -15.11 9.26 -11.32
N ALA A 147 -15.37 9.26 -12.64
CA ALA A 147 -15.72 10.45 -13.40
C ALA A 147 -17.04 11.05 -12.91
N GLU A 148 -18.08 10.23 -12.74
CA GLU A 148 -19.38 10.62 -12.17
C GLU A 148 -19.18 11.35 -10.82
N ARG A 149 -18.39 10.74 -9.94
CA ARG A 149 -18.13 11.33 -8.62
C ARG A 149 -17.35 12.62 -8.70
N ALA A 150 -16.36 12.72 -9.59
CA ALA A 150 -15.53 13.89 -9.75
C ALA A 150 -16.31 15.09 -10.31
N ILE A 151 -17.13 14.89 -11.33
CA ILE A 151 -17.98 15.93 -11.94
C ILE A 151 -18.98 16.49 -10.92
N ARG A 152 -19.48 15.69 -10.00
CA ARG A 152 -20.35 16.18 -8.93
C ARG A 152 -19.67 17.23 -8.03
N PHE A 153 -18.34 17.09 -7.77
CA PHE A 153 -17.57 18.05 -6.97
C PHE A 153 -17.05 19.23 -7.79
N PHE A 154 -16.64 18.95 -9.01
CA PHE A 154 -16.11 19.94 -9.95
C PHE A 154 -16.84 19.87 -11.29
N PRO A 155 -18.05 20.40 -11.44
CA PRO A 155 -18.79 20.36 -12.72
C PRO A 155 -17.98 20.89 -13.91
N VAL A 156 -17.07 21.82 -13.67
CA VAL A 156 -16.20 22.44 -14.68
C VAL A 156 -15.27 21.45 -15.40
N ILE A 157 -15.07 20.25 -14.85
CA ILE A 157 -14.22 19.22 -15.47
C ILE A 157 -14.98 18.25 -16.38
N ALA A 158 -16.29 18.46 -16.59
CA ALA A 158 -17.13 17.52 -17.33
C ALA A 158 -16.66 17.27 -18.79
N ASP A 159 -16.10 18.31 -19.43
CA ASP A 159 -15.62 18.26 -20.81
C ASP A 159 -14.12 17.96 -20.93
N ILE A 160 -13.42 17.80 -19.79
CA ILE A 160 -11.97 17.52 -19.78
C ILE A 160 -11.75 16.03 -20.04
N LYS A 161 -10.87 15.72 -20.98
CA LYS A 161 -10.61 14.35 -21.40
C LYS A 161 -9.72 13.62 -20.42
N VAL A 162 -10.02 12.34 -20.21
CA VAL A 162 -9.13 11.39 -19.55
C VAL A 162 -8.18 10.81 -20.58
N ILE A 163 -6.88 11.08 -20.44
CA ILE A 163 -5.86 10.61 -21.39
C ILE A 163 -5.23 9.28 -20.94
N ARG A 164 -5.36 8.93 -19.67
CA ARG A 164 -4.81 7.69 -19.11
C ARG A 164 -5.60 7.24 -17.89
N SER A 165 -5.68 5.92 -17.72
CA SER A 165 -6.03 5.29 -16.45
C SER A 165 -4.98 4.27 -16.08
N TYR A 166 -4.70 4.14 -14.79
CA TYR A 166 -3.86 3.08 -14.26
C TYR A 166 -4.40 2.61 -12.91
N SER A 167 -4.00 1.43 -12.51
CA SER A 167 -4.35 0.87 -11.21
C SER A 167 -3.12 0.32 -10.50
N GLY A 168 -3.23 0.21 -9.18
CA GLY A 168 -2.23 -0.37 -8.32
C GLY A 168 -2.89 -1.15 -7.20
N LEU A 169 -2.10 -1.99 -6.54
CA LEU A 169 -2.53 -2.82 -5.43
C LEU A 169 -2.03 -2.22 -4.12
N ARG A 170 -2.95 -1.94 -3.20
CA ARG A 170 -2.63 -1.50 -1.84
C ARG A 170 -2.55 -2.72 -0.93
N PRO A 171 -1.51 -2.85 -0.10
CA PRO A 171 -1.42 -3.88 0.91
C PRO A 171 -2.39 -3.57 2.05
N TYR A 172 -3.58 -4.13 1.97
CA TYR A 172 -4.66 -3.96 2.94
C TYR A 172 -4.48 -4.92 4.11
N THR A 173 -4.64 -4.44 5.32
CA THR A 173 -4.74 -5.22 6.57
C THR A 173 -6.16 -5.12 7.13
N PRO A 174 -6.67 -6.14 7.83
CA PRO A 174 -8.05 -6.14 8.35
C PRO A 174 -8.39 -4.95 9.26
N ASP A 175 -7.41 -4.46 10.01
CA ASP A 175 -7.53 -3.34 10.95
C ASP A 175 -7.05 -1.99 10.38
N HIS A 176 -6.66 -1.95 9.11
CA HIS A 176 -6.11 -0.76 8.44
C HIS A 176 -4.78 -0.22 9.01
N MET A 177 -4.12 -0.97 9.88
CA MET A 177 -2.83 -0.59 10.45
C MET A 177 -1.70 -1.41 9.82
N PRO A 178 -0.54 -0.82 9.52
CA PRO A 178 0.60 -1.56 9.00
C PRO A 178 1.11 -2.58 10.02
N ILE A 179 1.84 -3.58 9.53
CA ILE A 179 2.60 -4.51 10.35
C ILE A 179 4.06 -4.05 10.32
N VAL A 180 4.56 -3.61 11.47
CA VAL A 180 5.95 -3.16 11.64
C VAL A 180 6.48 -3.79 12.92
N SER A 181 6.98 -5.02 12.82
CA SER A 181 7.40 -5.80 13.99
C SER A 181 8.33 -6.96 13.64
N GLY A 182 8.97 -7.53 14.66
CA GLY A 182 9.44 -8.90 14.62
C GLY A 182 8.27 -9.90 14.55
N THR A 183 8.60 -11.16 14.37
CA THR A 183 7.64 -12.27 14.29
C THR A 183 8.08 -13.41 15.24
N PRO A 184 7.26 -14.45 15.42
CA PRO A 184 7.69 -15.66 16.14
C PRO A 184 8.89 -16.39 15.50
N VAL A 185 9.19 -16.09 14.24
CA VAL A 185 10.40 -16.59 13.56
C VAL A 185 11.55 -15.62 13.86
N GLU A 186 12.43 -16.01 14.76
CA GLU A 186 13.57 -15.19 15.20
C GLU A 186 14.39 -14.69 14.00
N GLY A 187 14.67 -13.39 13.94
CA GLY A 187 15.39 -12.73 12.86
C GLY A 187 14.54 -12.45 11.61
N PHE A 188 13.24 -12.77 11.63
CA PHE A 188 12.32 -12.41 10.54
C PHE A 188 11.38 -11.29 10.98
N TYR A 189 11.39 -10.19 10.24
CA TYR A 189 10.65 -8.96 10.51
C TYR A 189 9.68 -8.66 9.36
N ILE A 190 8.61 -7.93 9.66
CA ILE A 190 7.63 -7.47 8.65
C ILE A 190 7.58 -5.94 8.68
N ALA A 191 7.61 -5.31 7.50
CA ALA A 191 7.41 -3.89 7.28
C ALA A 191 6.48 -3.68 6.08
N ALA A 192 5.20 -4.02 6.24
CA ALA A 192 4.21 -4.06 5.17
C ALA A 192 2.80 -3.66 5.66
N GLY A 193 1.82 -3.58 4.76
CA GLY A 193 0.43 -3.30 5.14
C GLY A 193 0.07 -1.82 5.26
N HIS A 194 0.88 -0.91 4.73
CA HIS A 194 0.70 0.54 4.84
C HIS A 194 -0.41 1.11 3.94
N GLU A 195 -1.14 0.28 3.23
CA GLU A 195 -2.17 0.69 2.27
C GLU A 195 -1.71 1.78 1.29
N GLY A 196 -2.37 2.94 1.29
CA GLY A 196 -2.03 4.09 0.45
C GLY A 196 -1.03 5.07 1.08
N ASP A 197 -0.61 4.87 2.31
CA ASP A 197 0.17 5.84 3.08
C ASP A 197 1.67 5.47 3.17
N GLY A 198 2.05 4.33 2.59
CA GLY A 198 3.41 3.76 2.70
C GLY A 198 4.53 4.68 2.24
N ILE A 199 4.30 5.50 1.20
CA ILE A 199 5.32 6.45 0.72
C ILE A 199 5.67 7.47 1.81
N GLY A 200 4.65 8.06 2.45
CA GLY A 200 4.85 9.03 3.53
C GLY A 200 5.42 8.43 4.81
N LEU A 201 5.06 7.17 5.09
CA LEU A 201 5.48 6.47 6.30
C LEU A 201 6.82 5.72 6.15
N SER A 202 7.35 5.56 4.94
CA SER A 202 8.55 4.77 4.70
C SER A 202 9.79 5.24 5.49
N PRO A 203 10.06 6.55 5.71
CA PRO A 203 11.24 6.96 6.47
C PRO A 203 11.16 6.54 7.95
N ILE A 204 9.99 6.70 8.56
CA ILE A 204 9.76 6.33 9.95
C ILE A 204 9.79 4.81 10.13
N THR A 205 9.16 4.07 9.20
CA THR A 205 9.19 2.60 9.19
C THR A 205 10.62 2.07 9.08
N GLY A 206 11.42 2.66 8.19
CA GLY A 206 12.83 2.29 8.05
C GLY A 206 13.67 2.56 9.30
N LYS A 207 13.45 3.70 9.97
CA LYS A 207 14.12 4.03 11.24
C LYS A 207 13.78 3.01 12.33
N VAL A 208 12.49 2.76 12.53
CA VAL A 208 11.99 1.81 13.52
C VAL A 208 12.53 0.39 13.27
N MET A 209 12.51 -0.07 12.01
CA MET A 209 13.09 -1.37 11.64
C MET A 209 14.58 -1.45 11.95
N ALA A 210 15.34 -0.38 11.67
CA ALA A 210 16.75 -0.34 11.97
C ALA A 210 17.03 -0.45 13.48
N ASP A 211 16.27 0.29 14.30
CA ASP A 211 16.40 0.25 15.77
C ASP A 211 16.11 -1.16 16.31
N MET A 212 14.99 -1.76 15.86
CA MET A 212 14.63 -3.12 16.28
C MET A 212 15.69 -4.17 15.92
N ILE A 213 16.27 -4.10 14.71
CA ILE A 213 17.30 -5.03 14.26
C ILE A 213 18.62 -4.80 15.02
N ALA A 214 18.92 -3.54 15.39
CA ALA A 214 20.07 -3.20 16.20
C ALA A 214 19.90 -3.54 17.69
N GLY A 215 18.71 -3.94 18.13
CA GLY A 215 18.37 -4.18 19.53
C GLY A 215 18.20 -2.88 20.33
N GLU A 216 17.97 -1.78 19.66
CA GLU A 216 17.67 -0.48 20.25
C GLU A 216 16.17 -0.35 20.52
N GLU A 217 15.79 0.39 21.57
CA GLU A 217 14.38 0.66 21.85
C GLU A 217 13.84 1.69 20.86
N PRO A 218 12.76 1.36 20.14
CA PRO A 218 12.11 2.32 19.25
C PRO A 218 11.58 3.53 20.02
N PHE A 219 11.73 4.73 19.47
CA PHE A 219 11.32 5.99 20.09
C PHE A 219 9.79 6.17 20.20
N MET A 220 8.99 5.21 19.74
CA MET A 220 7.52 5.23 19.78
C MET A 220 6.97 3.87 20.17
N ASP A 221 5.76 3.85 20.72
CA ASP A 221 5.05 2.60 21.00
C ASP A 221 4.64 1.90 19.70
N LEU A 222 5.13 0.68 19.51
CA LEU A 222 4.83 -0.19 18.36
C LEU A 222 3.76 -1.25 18.67
N SER A 223 3.20 -1.28 19.87
CA SER A 223 2.21 -2.30 20.27
C SER A 223 1.06 -2.44 19.29
N PRO A 224 0.49 -1.33 18.72
CA PRO A 224 -0.58 -1.42 17.73
C PRO A 224 -0.13 -1.96 16.37
N LEU A 225 1.18 -2.06 16.10
CA LEU A 225 1.75 -2.46 14.81
C LEU A 225 2.32 -3.87 14.82
N LYS A 226 2.23 -4.58 15.96
CA LYS A 226 2.77 -5.92 16.11
C LYS A 226 2.01 -6.94 15.26
N PHE A 227 2.75 -7.92 14.73
CA PHE A 227 2.18 -9.03 13.96
C PHE A 227 1.24 -9.91 14.79
N ASP A 228 1.57 -10.16 16.07
CA ASP A 228 0.83 -11.03 16.97
C ASP A 228 -0.59 -10.52 17.31
N ARG A 229 -0.92 -9.26 17.00
CA ARG A 229 -2.29 -8.74 17.14
C ARG A 229 -3.32 -9.48 16.27
N PHE A 230 -2.85 -10.23 15.27
CA PHE A 230 -3.68 -11.11 14.43
C PHE A 230 -3.67 -12.57 14.87
N ALA A 231 -2.97 -12.91 15.96
CA ALA A 231 -3.01 -14.26 16.53
C ALA A 231 -4.44 -14.57 17.03
N ALA A 232 -4.88 -15.79 16.81
CA ALA A 232 -6.24 -16.28 16.92
C ALA A 232 -7.09 -15.62 18.03
N GLY A 233 -8.12 -14.86 17.65
CA GLY A 233 -9.23 -14.44 18.52
C GLY A 233 -9.42 -12.94 18.73
N GLN A 234 -8.70 -12.05 18.05
CA GLN A 234 -8.84 -10.59 18.20
C GLN A 234 -9.12 -9.85 16.86
N ALA A 235 -9.76 -10.47 15.90
CA ALA A 235 -10.24 -9.84 14.68
C ALA A 235 -11.77 -9.77 14.65
#